data_535bb5ac37d2049db4be05fae1719a59
#
_entry.id   535bb5ac37d2049db4be05fae1719a59
#
_cell.length_a   1.000
_cell.length_b   1.000
_cell.length_c   1.000
_cell.angle_alpha   90.00
_cell.angle_beta   90.00
_cell.angle_gamma   90.00
#
_symmetry.space_group_name_H-M   'P 1'
#
loop_
_entity.id
_entity.type
_entity.pdbx_description
1 polymer ?
#
loop_
_entity_poly.entity_id
_entity_poly.type
_entity_poly.pdbx_seq_one_letter_code
_entity_poly.pdbx_strand_id
1 'polypeptide(L)'
;KKKVKIGKMLDSIRYSYQAGINIHLNMIIGFPEDTHKNFWQTWIFIVKASWCGAHDLAMAVFTPYPGSELYDELTKQGKVDIYKDEGIIEIINSYDLWPSKVYSNNMGETMVKMYVFIALITFYGTNYLFRPQRLFITLRNIVTKNHESRLEQILYKNFFKNILNFFSFSKASQ
;
A
#
# COMPACT_ATOMS: atom_id res chain seq x y z
N LYS A 1 10.71 -2.48 21.30
CA LYS A 1 11.06 -2.35 19.85
C LYS A 1 11.56 -3.69 19.33
N LYS A 2 10.89 -4.26 18.31
CA LYS A 2 11.34 -5.51 17.68
C LYS A 2 12.63 -5.24 16.89
N LYS A 3 13.74 -5.91 17.24
CA LYS A 3 14.99 -5.84 16.47
C LYS A 3 14.92 -6.86 15.32
N VAL A 4 14.39 -6.48 14.19
CA VAL A 4 14.31 -7.34 13.00
C VAL A 4 15.51 -7.05 12.09
N LYS A 5 16.20 -8.12 11.65
CA LYS A 5 17.32 -8.00 10.69
C LYS A 5 16.76 -8.05 9.27
N ILE A 6 16.97 -6.99 8.50
CA ILE A 6 16.50 -6.87 7.09
C ILE A 6 16.91 -8.07 6.24
N GLY A 7 18.14 -8.56 6.39
CA GLY A 7 18.60 -9.74 5.66
C GLY A 7 17.73 -10.97 5.90
N LYS A 8 17.41 -11.27 7.17
CA LYS A 8 16.53 -12.39 7.50
C LYS A 8 15.11 -12.25 6.95
N MET A 9 14.58 -11.01 6.87
CA MET A 9 13.28 -10.76 6.23
C MET A 9 13.33 -11.07 4.73
N LEU A 10 14.38 -10.65 4.04
CA LEU A 10 14.56 -10.93 2.61
C LEU A 10 14.74 -12.43 2.34
N ASP A 11 15.48 -13.12 3.21
CA ASP A 11 15.64 -14.58 3.12
C ASP A 11 14.31 -15.30 3.34
N SER A 12 13.51 -14.87 4.33
CA SER A 12 12.16 -15.41 4.55
C SER A 12 11.27 -15.22 3.32
N ILE A 13 11.30 -14.04 2.69
CA ILE A 13 10.54 -13.77 1.46
C ILE A 13 10.98 -14.74 0.36
N ARG A 14 12.29 -14.93 0.17
CA ARG A 14 12.84 -15.82 -0.87
C ARG A 14 12.43 -17.27 -0.65
N TYR A 15 12.55 -17.78 0.57
CA TYR A 15 12.17 -19.16 0.90
C TYR A 15 10.65 -19.39 0.76
N SER A 16 9.84 -18.44 1.22
CA SER A 16 8.39 -18.53 1.05
C SER A 16 8.00 -18.53 -0.43
N TYR A 17 8.64 -17.68 -1.24
CA TYR A 17 8.42 -17.68 -2.68
C TYR A 17 8.80 -19.03 -3.34
N GLN A 18 9.94 -19.62 -2.95
CA GLN A 18 10.38 -20.93 -3.43
C GLN A 18 9.42 -22.06 -3.02
N ALA A 19 8.77 -21.91 -1.87
CA ALA A 19 7.74 -22.84 -1.39
C ALA A 19 6.34 -22.61 -2.02
N GLY A 20 6.22 -21.68 -2.98
CA GLY A 20 4.93 -21.40 -3.64
C GLY A 20 3.96 -20.58 -2.80
N ILE A 21 4.41 -19.92 -1.72
CA ILE A 21 3.56 -19.14 -0.83
C ILE A 21 3.45 -17.70 -1.35
N ASN A 22 2.23 -17.20 -1.45
CA ASN A 22 1.97 -15.80 -1.80
C ASN A 22 2.27 -14.89 -0.59
N ILE A 23 3.13 -13.89 -0.80
CA ILE A 23 3.62 -13.00 0.23
C ILE A 23 3.08 -11.60 -0.01
N HIS A 24 2.39 -11.06 0.99
CA HIS A 24 1.94 -9.68 1.02
C HIS A 24 2.83 -8.85 1.96
N LEU A 25 3.38 -7.77 1.46
CA LEU A 25 4.11 -6.80 2.25
C LEU A 25 3.15 -5.72 2.74
N ASN A 26 3.09 -5.54 4.06
CA ASN A 26 2.39 -4.43 4.67
C ASN A 26 3.42 -3.42 5.19
N MET A 27 3.45 -2.25 4.59
CA MET A 27 4.38 -1.16 4.92
C MET A 27 3.59 0.06 5.37
N ILE A 28 4.14 0.80 6.33
CA ILE A 28 3.55 2.04 6.83
C ILE A 28 4.56 3.16 6.62
N ILE A 29 4.08 4.32 6.16
CA ILE A 29 4.86 5.54 5.95
C ILE A 29 4.15 6.73 6.60
N GLY A 30 4.89 7.78 6.90
CA GLY A 30 4.32 9.04 7.38
C GLY A 30 4.17 9.11 8.90
N PHE A 31 4.98 8.34 9.64
CA PHE A 31 5.13 8.53 11.08
C PHE A 31 5.59 9.96 11.39
N PRO A 32 5.28 10.51 12.59
CA PRO A 32 5.69 11.85 12.97
C PRO A 32 7.20 12.12 12.81
N GLU A 33 8.03 11.12 13.08
CA GLU A 33 9.50 11.21 13.00
C GLU A 33 10.08 10.84 11.62
N ASP A 34 9.24 10.38 10.69
CA ASP A 34 9.72 9.95 9.38
C ASP A 34 10.35 11.09 8.60
N THR A 35 11.46 10.78 7.95
CA THR A 35 12.23 11.68 7.10
C THR A 35 12.31 11.13 5.67
N HIS A 36 12.72 11.97 4.72
CA HIS A 36 13.02 11.54 3.36
C HIS A 36 14.03 10.38 3.30
N LYS A 37 15.01 10.38 4.21
CA LYS A 37 16.01 9.30 4.31
C LYS A 37 15.36 7.97 4.70
N ASN A 38 14.42 7.99 5.65
CA ASN A 38 13.69 6.78 6.07
C ASN A 38 12.87 6.21 4.91
N PHE A 39 12.23 7.07 4.12
CA PHE A 39 11.52 6.63 2.93
C PHE A 39 12.46 5.90 1.94
N TRP A 40 13.61 6.49 1.59
CA TRP A 40 14.53 5.85 0.65
C TRP A 40 15.09 4.52 1.14
N GLN A 41 15.29 4.38 2.45
CA GLN A 41 15.67 3.09 3.05
C GLN A 41 14.54 2.05 2.90
N THR A 42 13.31 2.46 3.17
CA THR A 42 12.12 1.62 2.98
C THR A 42 11.92 1.25 1.51
N TRP A 43 12.11 2.21 0.59
CA TRP A 43 12.02 1.99 -0.85
C TRP A 43 13.06 0.96 -1.34
N ILE A 44 14.32 1.05 -0.90
CA ILE A 44 15.35 0.04 -1.22
C ILE A 44 14.92 -1.34 -0.73
N PHE A 45 14.34 -1.43 0.47
CA PHE A 45 13.82 -2.69 0.99
C PHE A 45 12.68 -3.23 0.11
N ILE A 46 11.73 -2.39 -0.28
CA ILE A 46 10.59 -2.74 -1.15
C ILE A 46 11.08 -3.31 -2.49
N VAL A 47 12.04 -2.66 -3.13
CA VAL A 47 12.64 -3.14 -4.40
C VAL A 47 13.30 -4.50 -4.21
N LYS A 48 14.11 -4.66 -3.14
CA LYS A 48 14.76 -5.96 -2.82
C LYS A 48 13.72 -7.05 -2.50
N ALA A 49 12.67 -6.74 -1.77
CA ALA A 49 11.61 -7.68 -1.45
C ALA A 49 10.83 -8.12 -2.69
N SER A 50 10.54 -7.18 -3.59
CA SER A 50 9.96 -7.47 -4.91
C SER A 50 10.87 -8.41 -5.71
N TRP A 51 12.18 -8.12 -5.76
CA TRP A 51 13.18 -9.01 -6.40
C TRP A 51 13.20 -10.40 -5.77
N CYS A 52 13.12 -10.51 -4.42
CA CYS A 52 13.13 -11.79 -3.71
C CYS A 52 11.85 -12.60 -3.91
N GLY A 53 10.77 -12.02 -4.44
CA GLY A 53 9.56 -12.76 -4.78
C GLY A 53 8.30 -12.36 -4.03
N ALA A 54 8.30 -11.24 -3.29
CA ALA A 54 7.06 -10.72 -2.72
C ALA A 54 5.99 -10.54 -3.80
N HIS A 55 4.74 -10.92 -3.50
CA HIS A 55 3.64 -10.96 -4.47
C HIS A 55 2.89 -9.64 -4.55
N ASP A 56 2.66 -9.03 -3.40
CA ASP A 56 1.81 -7.86 -3.27
C ASP A 56 2.39 -6.87 -2.27
N LEU A 57 2.06 -5.58 -2.44
CA LEU A 57 2.47 -4.50 -1.56
C LEU A 57 1.27 -3.66 -1.17
N ALA A 58 1.02 -3.57 0.14
CA ALA A 58 0.13 -2.60 0.73
C ALA A 58 0.97 -1.50 1.40
N MET A 59 0.82 -0.27 0.92
CA MET A 59 1.39 0.92 1.54
C MET A 59 0.27 1.65 2.27
N ALA A 60 0.33 1.68 3.60
CA ALA A 60 -0.57 2.46 4.43
C ALA A 60 0.12 3.74 4.89
N VAL A 61 -0.62 4.82 5.02
CA VAL A 61 -0.13 6.02 5.70
C VAL A 61 -0.44 5.90 7.19
N PHE A 62 0.52 6.31 8.02
CA PHE A 62 0.37 6.24 9.46
C PHE A 62 -0.88 6.98 9.92
N THR A 63 -1.71 6.28 10.68
CA THR A 63 -2.88 6.81 11.35
C THR A 63 -2.80 6.47 12.83
N PRO A 64 -2.90 7.44 13.73
CA PRO A 64 -2.82 7.20 15.16
C PRO A 64 -4.08 6.48 15.66
N TYR A 65 -3.90 5.33 16.29
CA TYR A 65 -5.00 4.58 16.90
C TYR A 65 -5.11 4.91 18.40
N PRO A 66 -6.34 5.09 18.92
CA PRO A 66 -6.58 5.29 20.34
C PRO A 66 -5.91 4.21 21.21
N GLY A 67 -5.28 4.63 22.30
CA GLY A 67 -4.55 3.74 23.20
C GLY A 67 -3.09 3.47 22.82
N SER A 68 -2.58 4.07 21.74
CA SER A 68 -1.15 4.05 21.43
C SER A 68 -0.44 5.30 21.98
N GLU A 69 0.85 5.16 22.35
CA GLU A 69 1.66 6.28 22.85
C GLU A 69 1.66 7.46 21.85
N LEU A 70 1.79 7.17 20.55
CA LEU A 70 1.76 8.21 19.51
C LEU A 70 0.40 8.90 19.40
N TYR A 71 -0.70 8.19 19.64
CA TYR A 71 -2.03 8.78 19.68
C TYR A 71 -2.13 9.81 20.81
N ASP A 72 -1.71 9.40 22.02
CA ASP A 72 -1.76 10.27 23.22
C ASP A 72 -0.86 11.51 23.04
N GLU A 73 0.30 11.32 22.43
CA GLU A 73 1.22 12.42 22.12
C GLU A 73 0.62 13.41 21.10
N LEU A 74 0.06 12.91 20.01
CA LEU A 74 -0.56 13.74 18.96
C LEU A 74 -1.83 14.45 19.47
N THR A 75 -2.58 13.80 20.38
CA THR A 75 -3.73 14.42 21.04
C THR A 75 -3.31 15.57 21.95
N LYS A 76 -2.25 15.38 22.75
CA LYS A 76 -1.66 16.47 23.57
C LYS A 76 -1.16 17.64 22.74
N GLN A 77 -0.69 17.37 21.52
CA GLN A 77 -0.27 18.40 20.55
C GLN A 77 -1.46 19.06 19.81
N GLY A 78 -2.70 18.64 20.07
CA GLY A 78 -3.91 19.14 19.39
C GLY A 78 -4.02 18.74 17.92
N LYS A 79 -3.23 17.75 17.47
CA LYS A 79 -3.24 17.26 16.08
C LYS A 79 -4.33 16.22 15.80
N VAL A 80 -4.81 15.56 16.84
CA VAL A 80 -5.85 14.52 16.77
C VAL A 80 -6.95 14.89 17.74
N ASP A 81 -8.20 14.81 17.25
CA ASP A 81 -9.40 14.99 18.06
C ASP A 81 -10.40 13.89 17.67
N ILE A 82 -10.50 12.88 18.53
CA ILE A 82 -11.35 11.71 18.26
C ILE A 82 -12.85 12.02 18.40
N TYR A 83 -13.18 13.11 19.10
CA TYR A 83 -14.57 13.49 19.32
C TYR A 83 -15.18 14.25 18.14
N LYS A 84 -14.38 14.55 17.13
CA LYS A 84 -14.88 15.04 15.85
C LYS A 84 -15.09 13.85 14.91
N ASP A 85 -16.25 13.81 14.26
CA ASP A 85 -16.62 12.76 13.28
C ASP A 85 -15.51 12.53 12.21
N GLU A 86 -14.78 13.59 11.87
CA GLU A 86 -13.63 13.56 10.97
C GLU A 86 -12.51 12.61 11.44
N GLY A 87 -12.25 12.51 12.75
CA GLY A 87 -11.21 11.64 13.29
C GLY A 87 -11.49 10.15 13.11
N ILE A 88 -12.75 9.74 13.24
CA ILE A 88 -13.19 8.36 13.00
C ILE A 88 -13.14 8.04 11.51
N ILE A 89 -13.56 8.97 10.66
CA ILE A 89 -13.49 8.83 9.19
C ILE A 89 -12.05 8.70 8.74
N GLU A 90 -11.11 9.45 9.31
CA GLU A 90 -9.68 9.34 9.01
C GLU A 90 -9.13 7.94 9.33
N ILE A 91 -9.53 7.35 10.45
CA ILE A 91 -9.11 5.99 10.83
C ILE A 91 -9.64 4.96 9.82
N ILE A 92 -10.90 5.10 9.40
CA ILE A 92 -11.53 4.20 8.43
C ILE A 92 -10.87 4.35 7.05
N ASN A 93 -10.57 5.56 6.63
CA ASN A 93 -9.99 5.87 5.33
C ASN A 93 -8.47 5.65 5.26
N SER A 94 -7.82 5.32 6.39
CA SER A 94 -6.36 5.07 6.44
C SER A 94 -5.91 3.90 5.57
N TYR A 95 -6.84 3.04 5.17
CA TYR A 95 -6.60 1.94 4.23
C TYR A 95 -6.72 2.36 2.76
N ASP A 96 -7.17 3.59 2.47
CA ASP A 96 -7.20 4.10 1.11
C ASP A 96 -5.79 4.51 0.65
N LEU A 97 -5.56 4.41 -0.67
CA LEU A 97 -4.31 4.84 -1.30
C LEU A 97 -4.02 6.34 -1.10
N TRP A 98 -5.05 7.11 -0.78
CA TRP A 98 -5.01 8.57 -0.67
C TRP A 98 -5.53 9.01 0.71
N PRO A 99 -4.66 9.01 1.74
CA PRO A 99 -5.05 9.46 3.07
C PRO A 99 -5.46 10.93 3.04
N SER A 100 -6.43 11.27 3.86
CA SER A 100 -6.92 12.64 4.03
C SER A 100 -5.95 13.50 4.85
N LYS A 101 -5.14 12.89 5.71
CA LYS A 101 -4.22 13.58 6.62
C LYS A 101 -2.91 12.83 6.81
N VAL A 102 -1.82 13.57 6.93
CA VAL A 102 -0.47 13.05 7.22
C VAL A 102 0.03 13.68 8.51
N TYR A 103 0.55 12.84 9.40
CA TYR A 103 1.05 13.25 10.71
C TYR A 103 2.56 13.47 10.77
N SER A 104 3.27 13.27 9.65
CA SER A 104 4.71 13.50 9.59
C SER A 104 5.06 14.98 9.79
N ASN A 105 6.06 15.24 10.63
CA ASN A 105 6.57 16.59 10.86
C ASN A 105 7.52 17.05 9.74
N ASN A 106 8.09 16.13 8.99
CA ASN A 106 9.16 16.39 8.01
C ASN A 106 8.68 16.24 6.55
N MET A 107 7.49 15.66 6.32
CA MET A 107 6.99 15.37 4.99
C MET A 107 5.55 15.83 4.85
N GLY A 108 5.30 16.69 3.87
CA GLY A 108 3.94 17.12 3.56
C GLY A 108 3.11 16.01 2.89
N GLU A 109 1.80 16.19 2.89
CA GLU A 109 0.82 15.24 2.35
C GLU A 109 1.11 14.84 0.90
N THR A 110 1.37 15.82 0.04
CA THR A 110 1.70 15.59 -1.38
C THR A 110 2.94 14.73 -1.55
N MET A 111 3.96 14.95 -0.71
CA MET A 111 5.19 14.15 -0.73
C MET A 111 4.95 12.71 -0.31
N VAL A 112 4.17 12.48 0.75
CA VAL A 112 3.85 11.13 1.21
C VAL A 112 3.05 10.38 0.14
N LYS A 113 2.06 11.03 -0.47
CA LYS A 113 1.29 10.46 -1.60
C LYS A 113 2.20 10.09 -2.78
N MET A 114 3.11 10.99 -3.14
CA MET A 114 4.09 10.73 -4.20
C MET A 114 4.99 9.54 -3.87
N TYR A 115 5.44 9.41 -2.62
CA TYR A 115 6.26 8.30 -2.16
C TYR A 115 5.51 6.97 -2.19
N VAL A 116 4.24 6.94 -1.78
CA VAL A 116 3.39 5.75 -1.93
C VAL A 116 3.31 5.34 -3.39
N PHE A 117 3.06 6.29 -4.28
CA PHE A 117 2.97 6.04 -5.72
C PHE A 117 4.28 5.49 -6.32
N ILE A 118 5.44 6.11 -5.99
CA ILE A 118 6.76 5.63 -6.40
C ILE A 118 7.00 4.20 -5.91
N ALA A 119 6.69 3.92 -4.63
CA ALA A 119 6.88 2.60 -4.06
C ALA A 119 6.04 1.53 -4.79
N LEU A 120 4.77 1.82 -5.08
CA LEU A 120 3.89 0.91 -5.81
C LEU A 120 4.36 0.66 -7.24
N ILE A 121 4.67 1.72 -7.99
CA ILE A 121 5.17 1.58 -9.38
C ILE A 121 6.46 0.77 -9.42
N THR A 122 7.41 1.09 -8.55
CA THR A 122 8.70 0.39 -8.56
C THR A 122 8.57 -1.05 -8.08
N PHE A 123 7.70 -1.34 -7.10
CA PHE A 123 7.43 -2.70 -6.66
C PHE A 123 6.84 -3.57 -7.78
N TYR A 124 5.74 -3.14 -8.37
CA TYR A 124 5.07 -3.91 -9.43
C TYR A 124 5.88 -3.90 -10.73
N GLY A 125 6.53 -2.79 -11.07
CA GLY A 125 7.44 -2.71 -12.21
C GLY A 125 8.59 -3.73 -12.10
N THR A 126 9.23 -3.81 -10.92
CA THR A 126 10.27 -4.82 -10.64
C THR A 126 9.69 -6.23 -10.75
N ASN A 127 8.51 -6.48 -10.17
CA ASN A 127 7.87 -7.79 -10.25
C ASN A 127 7.59 -8.24 -11.69
N TYR A 128 7.01 -7.37 -12.50
CA TYR A 128 6.63 -7.71 -13.87
C TYR A 128 7.84 -7.80 -14.80
N LEU A 129 8.88 -6.99 -14.58
CA LEU A 129 10.11 -7.04 -15.35
C LEU A 129 10.84 -8.39 -15.16
N PHE A 130 10.94 -8.86 -13.91
CA PHE A 130 11.68 -10.11 -13.61
C PHE A 130 10.79 -11.36 -13.61
N ARG A 131 9.46 -11.19 -13.61
CA ARG A 131 8.48 -12.28 -13.64
C ARG A 131 7.30 -11.91 -14.55
N PRO A 132 7.51 -11.85 -15.87
CA PRO A 132 6.47 -11.45 -16.82
C PRO A 132 5.23 -12.35 -16.74
N GLN A 133 5.38 -13.59 -16.29
CA GLN A 133 4.25 -14.50 -16.03
C GLN A 133 3.22 -13.91 -15.06
N ARG A 134 3.65 -13.12 -14.07
CA ARG A 134 2.75 -12.46 -13.11
C ARG A 134 1.88 -11.40 -13.76
N LEU A 135 2.39 -10.71 -14.79
CA LEU A 135 1.56 -9.77 -15.54
C LEU A 135 0.38 -10.47 -16.20
N PHE A 136 0.62 -11.63 -16.82
CA PHE A 136 -0.45 -12.43 -17.42
C PHE A 136 -1.44 -12.95 -16.38
N ILE A 137 -0.96 -13.41 -15.22
CA ILE A 137 -1.82 -13.84 -14.11
C ILE A 137 -2.67 -12.68 -13.61
N THR A 138 -2.09 -11.50 -13.39
CA THR A 138 -2.81 -10.29 -12.96
C THR A 138 -3.90 -9.91 -13.97
N LEU A 139 -3.59 -9.89 -15.26
CA LEU A 139 -4.59 -9.59 -16.30
C LEU A 139 -5.72 -10.61 -16.30
N ARG A 140 -5.38 -11.91 -16.23
CA ARG A 140 -6.37 -12.99 -16.14
C ARG A 140 -7.25 -12.82 -14.91
N ASN A 141 -6.67 -12.58 -13.74
CA ASN A 141 -7.38 -12.43 -12.47
C ASN A 141 -8.34 -11.23 -12.49
N ILE A 142 -7.94 -10.13 -13.12
CA ILE A 142 -8.82 -8.96 -13.32
C ILE A 142 -10.05 -9.35 -14.17
N VAL A 143 -9.83 -10.05 -15.29
CA VAL A 143 -10.92 -10.46 -16.19
C VAL A 143 -11.83 -11.52 -15.55
N THR A 144 -11.25 -12.48 -14.83
CA THR A 144 -12.01 -13.58 -14.18
C THR A 144 -12.60 -13.19 -12.83
N LYS A 145 -12.37 -11.94 -12.34
CA LYS A 145 -12.82 -11.45 -11.03
C LYS A 145 -12.26 -12.25 -9.85
N ASN A 146 -11.16 -12.95 -10.04
CA ASN A 146 -10.48 -13.70 -8.99
C ASN A 146 -9.29 -12.89 -8.48
N HIS A 147 -9.56 -11.88 -7.64
CA HIS A 147 -8.54 -10.93 -7.20
C HIS A 147 -7.70 -11.51 -6.06
N GLU A 148 -6.43 -11.80 -6.35
CA GLU A 148 -5.44 -12.30 -5.38
C GLU A 148 -4.56 -11.17 -4.80
N SER A 149 -4.49 -10.03 -5.51
CA SER A 149 -3.68 -8.88 -5.09
C SER A 149 -4.52 -7.62 -4.90
N ARG A 150 -4.00 -6.70 -4.09
CA ARG A 150 -4.61 -5.39 -3.87
C ARG A 150 -4.63 -4.55 -5.15
N LEU A 151 -3.57 -4.64 -5.96
CA LEU A 151 -3.52 -3.99 -7.26
C LEU A 151 -4.66 -4.43 -8.18
N GLU A 152 -4.93 -5.75 -8.25
CA GLU A 152 -6.02 -6.31 -9.06
C GLU A 152 -7.38 -5.76 -8.64
N GLN A 153 -7.63 -5.67 -7.32
CA GLN A 153 -8.86 -5.09 -6.77
C GLN A 153 -9.03 -3.61 -7.15
N ILE A 154 -7.96 -2.83 -7.05
CA ILE A 154 -7.96 -1.39 -7.38
C ILE A 154 -8.19 -1.20 -8.89
N LEU A 155 -7.47 -1.93 -9.73
CA LEU A 155 -7.62 -1.84 -11.18
C LEU A 155 -9.01 -2.29 -11.63
N TYR A 156 -9.55 -3.36 -11.06
CA TYR A 156 -10.91 -3.80 -11.35
C TYR A 156 -11.94 -2.75 -10.94
N LYS A 157 -11.86 -2.22 -9.72
CA LYS A 157 -12.83 -1.25 -9.17
C LYS A 157 -12.83 0.06 -9.96
N ASN A 158 -11.64 0.55 -10.33
CA ASN A 158 -11.51 1.88 -10.93
C ASN A 158 -11.57 1.90 -12.46
N PHE A 159 -11.17 0.82 -13.11
CA PHE A 159 -11.04 0.77 -14.57
C PHE A 159 -12.09 -0.13 -15.21
N PHE A 160 -12.11 -1.39 -14.83
CA PHE A 160 -12.95 -2.39 -15.50
C PHE A 160 -14.44 -2.25 -15.19
N LYS A 161 -14.80 -1.90 -13.95
CA LYS A 161 -16.21 -1.68 -13.59
C LYS A 161 -16.83 -0.52 -14.39
N ASN A 162 -16.06 0.54 -14.62
CA ASN A 162 -16.51 1.69 -15.39
C ASN A 162 -16.64 1.37 -16.88
N ILE A 163 -15.71 0.60 -17.43
CA ILE A 163 -15.77 0.13 -18.84
C ILE A 163 -16.95 -0.83 -19.03
N LEU A 164 -17.13 -1.78 -18.13
CA LEU A 164 -18.25 -2.72 -18.22
C LEU A 164 -19.61 -2.04 -18.10
N ASN A 165 -19.72 -1.04 -17.23
CA ASN A 165 -20.93 -0.23 -17.13
C ASN A 165 -21.18 0.58 -18.41
N PHE A 166 -20.16 1.13 -19.03
CA PHE A 166 -20.28 1.84 -20.31
C PHE A 166 -20.81 0.93 -21.44
N PHE A 167 -20.29 -0.29 -21.54
CA PHE A 167 -20.75 -1.26 -22.53
C PHE A 167 -22.13 -1.85 -22.22
N SER A 168 -22.52 -1.97 -20.93
CA SER A 168 -23.86 -2.44 -20.57
C SER A 168 -24.94 -1.38 -20.83
N PHE A 169 -24.64 -0.10 -20.65
CA PHE A 169 -25.53 0.99 -21.02
C PHE A 169 -25.77 1.07 -22.54
N SER A 170 -24.75 0.78 -23.34
CA SER A 170 -24.88 0.75 -24.82
C SER A 170 -25.77 -0.40 -25.32
N LYS A 171 -25.90 -1.50 -24.57
CA LYS A 171 -26.81 -2.62 -24.92
C LYS A 171 -28.25 -2.42 -24.45
N ALA A 172 -28.51 -1.52 -23.52
CA ALA A 172 -29.88 -1.26 -23.02
C ALA A 172 -30.59 -0.16 -23.80
N SER A 173 -29.91 0.49 -24.76
CA SER A 173 -30.46 1.54 -25.61
C SER A 173 -30.70 1.10 -27.08
N GLN A 174 -30.70 -0.17 -27.35
CA GLN A 174 -31.16 -0.82 -28.59
C GLN A 174 -32.39 -1.70 -28.28
#